data_f7c26d35099bcb26bd47c85742f35eca
#
_entry.id   f7c26d35099bcb26bd47c85742f35eca
#
_cell.length_a   1.000
_cell.length_b   1.000
_cell.length_c   1.000
_cell.angle_alpha   90.00
_cell.angle_beta   90.00
_cell.angle_gamma   90.00
#
_symmetry.space_group_name_H-M   'P 1'
#
loop_
_entity.id
_entity.type
_entity.pdbx_description
1 polymer ?
#
loop_
_entity_poly.entity_id
_entity_poly.type
_entity_poly.pdbx_seq_one_letter_code
_entity_poly.pdbx_strand_id
1 'polypeptide(L)'
;MVDLAKFVEAIPATICVYLEDSYSQSVSANVLSVVVEKKTGYMALDRTIFHPRSGGQPSDQGTIEGPSFRVDVKRAMLQNGVIVHYGKVEGKPDIGPVTCKIDWPNRLLMMRRHTAAHLLD
;
A
#
# COMPACT_ATOMS: atom_id res chain seq x y z
N MET A 1 -19.40 4.73 -2.77
CA MET A 1 -18.32 4.58 -1.77
C MET A 1 -18.11 3.10 -1.50
N VAL A 2 -16.84 2.69 -1.44
CA VAL A 2 -16.48 1.29 -1.20
C VAL A 2 -16.54 0.97 0.29
N ASP A 3 -17.22 -0.12 0.65
CA ASP A 3 -17.22 -0.64 2.01
C ASP A 3 -15.98 -1.49 2.20
N LEU A 4 -14.96 -0.96 2.88
CA LEU A 4 -13.68 -1.64 3.07
C LEU A 4 -13.83 -2.92 3.90
N ALA A 5 -14.72 -2.95 4.88
CA ALA A 5 -14.93 -4.15 5.68
C ALA A 5 -15.45 -5.29 4.82
N LYS A 6 -16.36 -5.02 3.89
CA LYS A 6 -16.84 -6.01 2.93
C LYS A 6 -15.77 -6.38 1.91
N PHE A 7 -15.01 -5.38 1.45
CA PHE A 7 -13.95 -5.60 0.46
C PHE A 7 -12.92 -6.62 0.95
N VAL A 8 -12.56 -6.57 2.24
CA VAL A 8 -11.53 -7.45 2.80
C VAL A 8 -12.07 -8.74 3.45
N GLU A 9 -13.37 -8.95 3.44
CA GLU A 9 -14.04 -10.02 4.20
C GLU A 9 -13.47 -11.41 3.93
N ALA A 10 -13.16 -11.73 2.68
CA ALA A 10 -12.65 -13.04 2.27
C ALA A 10 -11.15 -13.03 1.97
N ILE A 11 -10.44 -11.96 2.33
CA ILE A 11 -9.04 -11.79 2.01
C ILE A 11 -8.19 -12.15 3.22
N PRO A 12 -7.15 -13.00 3.06
CA PRO A 12 -6.24 -13.31 4.15
C PRO A 12 -5.43 -12.10 4.57
N ALA A 13 -4.92 -12.10 5.80
CA ALA A 13 -4.08 -11.02 6.31
C ALA A 13 -2.87 -10.79 5.41
N THR A 14 -2.56 -9.52 5.14
CA THR A 14 -1.44 -9.14 4.28
C THR A 14 -0.11 -9.39 5.00
N ILE A 15 0.85 -9.96 4.27
CA ILE A 15 2.22 -10.11 4.77
C ILE A 15 2.90 -8.74 4.68
N CYS A 16 3.33 -8.22 5.81
CA CYS A 16 3.93 -6.89 5.88
C CYS A 16 5.45 -6.99 5.76
N VAL A 17 5.96 -6.89 4.54
CA VAL A 17 7.40 -6.99 4.25
C VAL A 17 8.18 -5.87 4.94
N TYR A 18 7.57 -4.70 5.11
CA TYR A 18 8.23 -3.58 5.79
C TYR A 18 8.58 -3.88 7.26
N LEU A 19 7.96 -4.87 7.88
CA LEU A 19 8.30 -5.29 9.25
C LEU A 19 9.62 -6.07 9.28
N GLU A 20 9.98 -6.73 8.18
CA GLU A 20 11.22 -7.48 8.04
C GLU A 20 12.34 -6.59 7.50
N ASP A 21 12.01 -5.71 6.54
CA ASP A 21 12.98 -4.83 5.90
C ASP A 21 12.34 -3.48 5.57
N SER A 22 12.51 -2.51 6.48
CA SER A 22 11.96 -1.17 6.31
C SER A 22 12.69 -0.32 5.26
N TYR A 23 13.82 -0.82 4.74
CA TYR A 23 14.57 -0.16 3.67
C TYR A 23 14.29 -0.75 2.30
N SER A 24 13.41 -1.74 2.21
CA SER A 24 13.02 -2.29 0.92
C SER A 24 12.30 -1.24 0.09
N GLN A 25 12.77 -1.01 -1.15
CA GLN A 25 12.21 -0.01 -2.06
C GLN A 25 11.22 -0.60 -3.04
N SER A 26 11.27 -1.90 -3.28
CA SER A 26 10.37 -2.59 -4.19
C SER A 26 10.16 -4.03 -3.76
N VAL A 27 9.01 -4.57 -4.13
CA VAL A 27 8.69 -5.98 -3.89
C VAL A 27 7.75 -6.48 -4.98
N SER A 28 7.89 -7.76 -5.32
CA SER A 28 6.93 -8.46 -6.17
C SER A 28 5.81 -9.00 -5.27
N ALA A 29 4.58 -8.82 -5.70
CA ALA A 29 3.41 -9.25 -4.96
C ALA A 29 2.34 -9.75 -5.93
N ASN A 30 1.23 -10.26 -5.38
CA ASN A 30 0.09 -10.68 -6.18
C ASN A 30 -1.15 -9.93 -5.73
N VAL A 31 -1.92 -9.43 -6.68
CA VAL A 31 -3.21 -8.81 -6.41
C VAL A 31 -4.22 -9.90 -6.07
N LEU A 32 -4.81 -9.82 -4.90
CA LEU A 32 -5.85 -10.75 -4.45
C LEU A 32 -7.24 -10.23 -4.74
N SER A 33 -7.43 -8.91 -4.70
CA SER A 33 -8.71 -8.30 -5.01
C SER A 33 -8.51 -6.83 -5.40
N VAL A 34 -9.38 -6.33 -6.27
CA VAL A 34 -9.33 -4.94 -6.70
C VAL A 34 -10.74 -4.44 -7.00
N VAL A 35 -11.02 -3.20 -6.61
CA VAL A 35 -12.27 -2.50 -6.92
C VAL A 35 -11.92 -1.13 -7.46
N VAL A 36 -12.48 -0.78 -8.61
CA VAL A 36 -12.22 0.51 -9.25
C VAL A 36 -13.50 1.34 -9.26
N GLU A 37 -13.40 2.59 -8.84
CA GLU A 37 -14.46 3.58 -8.94
C GLU A 37 -13.94 4.77 -9.74
N LYS A 38 -14.46 4.97 -10.94
CA LYS A 38 -14.00 6.03 -11.85
C LYS A 38 -12.51 5.88 -12.13
N LYS A 39 -11.68 6.84 -11.66
CA LYS A 39 -10.24 6.84 -11.90
C LYS A 39 -9.44 6.39 -10.68
N THR A 40 -10.10 6.04 -9.59
CA THR A 40 -9.45 5.59 -8.36
C THR A 40 -9.84 4.16 -8.06
N GLY A 41 -9.05 3.49 -7.23
CA GLY A 41 -9.33 2.11 -6.86
C GLY A 41 -8.73 1.71 -5.55
N TYR A 42 -9.20 0.58 -5.06
CA TYR A 42 -8.72 -0.07 -3.85
C TYR A 42 -8.16 -1.43 -4.24
N MET A 43 -6.98 -1.77 -3.74
CA MET A 43 -6.30 -3.00 -4.12
C MET A 43 -5.74 -3.70 -2.89
N ALA A 44 -6.02 -4.99 -2.77
CA ALA A 44 -5.46 -5.84 -1.71
C ALA A 44 -4.45 -6.80 -2.33
N LEU A 45 -3.28 -6.90 -1.68
CA LEU A 45 -2.18 -7.73 -2.13
C LEU A 45 -1.88 -8.82 -1.10
N ASP A 46 -1.19 -9.89 -1.53
CA ASP A 46 -0.75 -10.94 -0.64
C ASP A 46 0.36 -10.46 0.31
N ARG A 47 1.18 -9.52 -0.16
CA ARG A 47 2.25 -8.90 0.62
C ARG A 47 2.43 -7.45 0.20
N THR A 48 3.01 -6.63 1.07
CA THR A 48 3.22 -5.22 0.77
C THR A 48 4.43 -4.65 1.48
N ILE A 49 5.06 -3.66 0.85
CA ILE A 49 6.09 -2.83 1.47
C ILE A 49 5.53 -1.47 1.89
N PHE A 50 4.26 -1.19 1.60
CA PHE A 50 3.62 0.06 1.98
C PHE A 50 3.23 0.04 3.45
N HIS A 51 3.77 0.99 4.22
CA HIS A 51 3.38 1.22 5.61
C HIS A 51 1.98 1.82 5.64
N PRO A 52 1.02 1.23 6.36
CA PRO A 52 -0.33 1.79 6.42
C PRO A 52 -0.37 3.04 7.29
N ARG A 53 -1.39 3.87 7.07
CA ARG A 53 -1.64 5.04 7.91
C ARG A 53 -1.91 4.60 9.36
N SER A 54 -1.24 5.25 10.30
CA SER A 54 -1.36 4.89 11.72
C SER A 54 -0.96 6.08 12.61
N GLY A 55 -1.68 6.27 13.72
CA GLY A 55 -1.30 7.18 14.78
C GLY A 55 -0.98 8.62 14.35
N GLY A 56 -1.72 9.17 13.38
CA GLY A 56 -1.49 10.52 12.89
C GLY A 56 -0.37 10.64 11.86
N GLN A 57 0.35 9.54 11.58
CA GLN A 57 1.37 9.51 10.54
C GLN A 57 0.73 9.18 9.19
N PRO A 58 1.14 9.84 8.10
CA PRO A 58 0.67 9.46 6.77
C PRO A 58 1.24 8.10 6.36
N SER A 59 0.52 7.42 5.47
CA SER A 59 1.02 6.16 4.92
C SER A 59 2.12 6.41 3.88
N ASP A 60 2.82 5.33 3.50
CA ASP A 60 3.72 5.38 2.35
C ASP A 60 2.94 5.65 1.08
N GLN A 61 3.63 6.25 0.12
CA GLN A 61 3.16 6.47 -1.24
C GLN A 61 4.08 5.77 -2.21
N GLY A 62 3.61 5.55 -3.43
CA GLY A 62 4.41 4.89 -4.46
C GLY A 62 3.54 4.39 -5.57
N THR A 63 3.97 3.29 -6.20
CA THR A 63 3.25 2.71 -7.34
C THR A 63 3.12 1.20 -7.22
N ILE A 64 2.04 0.69 -7.81
CA ILE A 64 1.84 -0.74 -8.05
C ILE A 64 1.69 -0.90 -9.55
N GLU A 65 2.60 -1.65 -10.17
CA GLU A 65 2.61 -1.83 -11.62
C GLU A 65 2.33 -3.28 -11.99
N GLY A 66 1.34 -3.49 -12.84
CA GLY A 66 1.00 -4.78 -13.43
C GLY A 66 1.24 -4.80 -14.93
N PRO A 67 0.93 -5.93 -15.60
CA PRO A 67 1.21 -6.06 -17.04
C PRO A 67 0.44 -5.06 -17.92
N SER A 68 -0.74 -4.63 -17.49
CA SER A 68 -1.61 -3.76 -18.29
C SER A 68 -2.20 -2.61 -17.49
N PHE A 69 -1.65 -2.32 -16.31
CA PHE A 69 -2.17 -1.25 -15.46
C PHE A 69 -1.10 -0.73 -14.52
N ARG A 70 -1.40 0.44 -13.94
CA ARG A 70 -0.57 1.06 -12.92
C ARG A 70 -1.47 1.76 -11.90
N VAL A 71 -1.12 1.67 -10.64
CA VAL A 71 -1.81 2.38 -9.56
C VAL A 71 -0.82 3.32 -8.89
N ASP A 72 -1.15 4.61 -8.86
CA ASP A 72 -0.39 5.60 -8.06
C ASP A 72 -0.97 5.59 -6.66
N VAL A 73 -0.29 4.90 -5.75
CA VAL A 73 -0.76 4.71 -4.38
C VAL A 73 -0.66 6.02 -3.62
N LYS A 74 -1.80 6.53 -3.17
CA LYS A 74 -1.88 7.75 -2.38
C LYS A 74 -1.87 7.46 -0.89
N ARG A 75 -2.42 6.33 -0.50
CA ARG A 75 -2.41 5.89 0.89
C ARG A 75 -2.63 4.39 0.99
N ALA A 76 -2.14 3.83 2.08
CA ALA A 76 -2.40 2.44 2.45
C ALA A 76 -3.10 2.44 3.81
N MET A 77 -4.06 1.54 3.99
CA MET A 77 -4.90 1.48 5.19
C MET A 77 -4.97 0.05 5.69
N LEU A 78 -4.95 -0.12 7.01
CA LEU A 78 -5.13 -1.43 7.62
C LEU A 78 -6.61 -1.64 7.93
N GLN A 79 -7.18 -2.73 7.42
CA GLN A 79 -8.56 -3.10 7.62
C GLN A 79 -8.65 -4.60 7.91
N ASN A 80 -8.94 -4.96 9.15
CA ASN A 80 -9.08 -6.37 9.56
C ASN A 80 -7.88 -7.25 9.17
N GLY A 81 -6.66 -6.73 9.39
CA GLY A 81 -5.43 -7.44 9.06
C GLY A 81 -5.00 -7.35 7.60
N VAL A 82 -5.80 -6.72 6.75
CA VAL A 82 -5.49 -6.56 5.32
C VAL A 82 -5.06 -5.11 5.05
N ILE A 83 -3.94 -4.96 4.35
CA ILE A 83 -3.49 -3.64 3.91
C ILE A 83 -4.18 -3.32 2.58
N VAL A 84 -5.02 -2.30 2.58
CA VAL A 84 -5.75 -1.84 1.39
C VAL A 84 -5.00 -0.64 0.80
N HIS A 85 -4.64 -0.75 -0.48
CA HIS A 85 -3.93 0.31 -1.20
C HIS A 85 -4.93 1.11 -2.00
N TYR A 86 -4.95 2.43 -1.79
CA TYR A 86 -5.85 3.33 -2.49
C TYR A 86 -5.05 4.32 -3.34
N GLY A 87 -5.50 4.53 -4.56
CA GLY A 87 -4.85 5.52 -5.42
C GLY A 87 -5.50 5.64 -6.77
N LYS A 88 -4.83 6.41 -7.63
CA LYS A 88 -5.27 6.63 -9.00
C LYS A 88 -4.89 5.43 -9.86
N VAL A 89 -5.86 4.95 -10.64
CA VAL A 89 -5.70 3.77 -11.49
C VAL A 89 -5.58 4.19 -12.96
N GLU A 90 -4.57 3.64 -13.64
CA GLU A 90 -4.41 3.76 -15.09
C GLU A 90 -4.44 2.36 -15.69
N GLY A 91 -5.17 2.18 -16.79
CA GLY A 91 -5.34 0.88 -17.42
C GLY A 91 -6.44 0.05 -16.77
N LYS A 92 -6.34 -1.26 -16.89
CA LYS A 92 -7.35 -2.20 -16.39
C LYS A 92 -6.73 -3.12 -15.34
N PRO A 93 -6.83 -2.78 -14.04
CA PRO A 93 -6.26 -3.62 -13.00
C PRO A 93 -6.98 -4.97 -12.92
N ASP A 94 -6.21 -6.01 -12.61
CA ASP A 94 -6.70 -7.36 -12.51
C ASP A 94 -5.90 -8.12 -11.45
N ILE A 95 -6.41 -9.29 -11.07
CA ILE A 95 -5.75 -10.22 -10.16
C ILE A 95 -4.48 -10.76 -10.84
N GLY A 96 -3.40 -10.87 -10.10
CA GLY A 96 -2.17 -11.44 -10.62
C GLY A 96 -0.91 -10.72 -10.15
N PRO A 97 0.24 -11.04 -10.75
CA PRO A 97 1.52 -10.51 -10.29
C PRO A 97 1.68 -9.02 -10.60
N VAL A 98 2.26 -8.31 -9.63
CA VAL A 98 2.56 -6.88 -9.74
C VAL A 98 3.90 -6.58 -9.09
N THR A 99 4.46 -5.41 -9.39
CA THR A 99 5.64 -4.88 -8.72
C THR A 99 5.25 -3.63 -7.95
N CYS A 100 5.54 -3.62 -6.66
CA CYS A 100 5.29 -2.47 -5.79
C CYS A 100 6.57 -1.69 -5.62
N LYS A 101 6.50 -0.37 -5.76
CA LYS A 101 7.63 0.54 -5.56
C LYS A 101 7.22 1.67 -4.62
N ILE A 102 8.04 1.95 -3.62
CA ILE A 102 7.78 3.02 -2.66
C ILE A 102 8.35 4.34 -3.16
N ASP A 103 7.68 5.44 -2.82
CA ASP A 103 8.26 6.77 -2.91
C ASP A 103 9.31 6.89 -1.80
N TRP A 104 10.54 6.51 -2.11
CA TRP A 104 11.63 6.43 -1.14
C TRP A 104 11.98 7.77 -0.50
N PRO A 105 12.08 8.88 -1.24
CA PRO A 105 12.29 10.19 -0.61
C PRO A 105 11.26 10.53 0.45
N ASN A 106 9.99 10.23 0.19
CA ASN A 106 8.92 10.47 1.17
C ASN A 106 9.09 9.61 2.42
N ARG A 107 9.42 8.33 2.26
CA ARG A 107 9.67 7.43 3.39
C ARG A 107 10.84 7.90 4.23
N LEU A 108 11.96 8.29 3.60
CA LEU A 108 13.12 8.80 4.32
C LEU A 108 12.79 10.02 5.15
N LEU A 109 11.99 10.93 4.61
CA LEU A 109 11.57 12.13 5.33
C LEU A 109 10.75 11.76 6.58
N MET A 110 9.82 10.81 6.45
CA MET A 110 9.02 10.33 7.56
C MET A 110 9.87 9.67 8.64
N MET A 111 10.82 8.83 8.24
CA MET A 111 11.75 8.18 9.17
C MET A 111 12.60 9.19 9.93
N ARG A 112 13.09 10.22 9.23
CA ARG A 112 13.87 11.29 9.86
C ARG A 112 13.05 12.07 10.89
N ARG A 113 11.79 12.39 10.58
CA ARG A 113 10.89 13.07 11.51
C ARG A 113 10.66 12.26 12.77
N HIS A 114 10.45 10.96 12.60
CA HIS A 114 10.25 10.06 13.71
C HIS A 114 11.49 9.96 14.59
N THR A 115 12.66 9.84 13.99
CA THR A 115 13.94 9.79 14.71
C THR A 115 14.20 11.11 15.46
N ALA A 116 13.95 12.25 14.83
CA ALA A 116 14.14 13.55 15.45
C ALA A 116 13.24 13.71 16.67
N ALA A 117 11.99 13.32 16.59
CA ALA A 117 11.07 13.36 17.72
C ALA A 117 11.56 12.46 18.86
N HIS A 118 12.11 11.32 18.56
CA HIS A 118 12.66 10.38 19.53
C HIS A 118 13.88 10.96 20.23
N LEU A 119 14.74 11.65 19.48
CA LEU A 119 15.95 12.27 20.03
C LEU A 119 15.65 13.47 20.92
N LEU A 120 14.53 14.14 20.73
CA LEU A 120 14.13 15.29 21.52
C LEU A 120 13.48 14.89 22.85
N ASP A 121 13.09 13.66 22.97
CA ASP A 121 12.58 13.12 24.22
C ASP A 121 13.74 12.81 25.18
#